data_bba36a6c330268055f4d07a67909e696
#
_entry.id   bba36a6c330268055f4d07a67909e696
#
_cell.length_a   1.000
_cell.length_b   1.000
_cell.length_c   1.000
_cell.angle_alpha   90.00
_cell.angle_beta   90.00
_cell.angle_gamma   90.00
#
_symmetry.space_group_name_H-M   'P 1'
#
loop_
_entity.id
_entity.type
_entity.pdbx_description
1 polymer ?
#
loop_
_entity_poly.entity_id
_entity_poly.type
_entity_poly.pdbx_seq_one_letter_code
_entity_poly.pdbx_strand_id
1 'polypeptide(L)'
;MGDIVRELTELNTAFAQAEFLASVEFFRHHLADGLRFRRASGKVVDKITFLKDLATPGNTNERLEARQIEVLPFSVDLAVCSMVVDFKGLRAGARAEGQFRNTRVFVRSEGAWKCALWFNSKEP
;
A
#
# COMPACT_ATOMS: atom_id res chain seq x y z
N MET A 1 -13.05 16.89 -8.20
CA MET A 1 -12.28 15.68 -8.57
C MET A 1 -10.79 15.92 -8.51
N GLY A 2 -10.29 17.11 -8.88
CA GLY A 2 -8.86 17.42 -8.78
C GLY A 2 -8.29 17.29 -7.38
N ASP A 3 -9.05 17.66 -6.37
CA ASP A 3 -8.60 17.56 -4.98
C ASP A 3 -8.44 16.09 -4.56
N ILE A 4 -9.30 15.20 -5.03
CA ILE A 4 -9.21 13.77 -4.73
C ILE A 4 -7.95 13.19 -5.35
N VAL A 5 -7.63 13.56 -6.59
CA VAL A 5 -6.41 13.10 -7.28
C VAL A 5 -5.19 13.53 -6.48
N ARG A 6 -5.13 14.81 -6.07
CA ARG A 6 -3.99 15.31 -5.29
C ARG A 6 -3.89 14.62 -3.94
N GLU A 7 -4.99 14.51 -3.21
CA GLU A 7 -5.01 13.89 -1.89
C GLU A 7 -4.53 12.44 -1.94
N LEU A 8 -5.02 11.67 -2.91
CA LEU A 8 -4.65 10.26 -3.01
C LEU A 8 -3.26 10.05 -3.61
N THR A 9 -2.79 10.96 -4.46
CA THR A 9 -1.41 10.92 -4.92
C THR A 9 -0.46 11.11 -3.74
N GLU A 10 -0.73 12.11 -2.90
CA GLU A 10 0.05 12.37 -1.69
C GLU A 10 -0.03 11.20 -0.71
N LEU A 11 -1.23 10.64 -0.52
CA LEU A 11 -1.42 9.53 0.40
C LEU A 11 -0.67 8.27 -0.06
N ASN A 12 -0.68 7.97 -1.35
CA ASN A 12 0.06 6.82 -1.86
C ASN A 12 1.57 7.00 -1.77
N THR A 13 2.07 8.22 -1.92
CA THR A 13 3.47 8.54 -1.65
C THR A 13 3.78 8.31 -0.17
N ALA A 14 2.89 8.75 0.71
CA ALA A 14 3.04 8.54 2.15
C ALA A 14 2.97 7.06 2.52
N PHE A 15 2.18 6.24 1.81
CA PHE A 15 2.15 4.78 2.01
C PHE A 15 3.53 4.17 1.79
N ALA A 16 4.20 4.55 0.70
CA ALA A 16 5.54 4.01 0.40
C ALA A 16 6.54 4.38 1.50
N GLN A 17 6.50 5.63 1.97
CA GLN A 17 7.39 6.07 3.04
C GLN A 17 7.07 5.35 4.36
N ALA A 18 5.80 5.16 4.67
CA ALA A 18 5.39 4.47 5.89
C ALA A 18 5.77 2.99 5.85
N GLU A 19 5.68 2.34 4.69
CA GLU A 19 6.18 0.96 4.54
C GLU A 19 7.68 0.90 4.74
N PHE A 20 8.41 1.85 4.14
CA PHE A 20 9.86 1.92 4.30
C PHE A 20 10.24 2.02 5.76
N LEU A 21 9.52 2.84 6.52
CA LEU A 21 9.76 3.06 7.95
C LEU A 21 9.09 2.01 8.85
N ALA A 22 8.34 1.06 8.27
CA ALA A 22 7.56 0.07 9.00
C ALA A 22 6.65 0.70 10.05
N SER A 23 5.95 1.78 9.66
CA SER A 23 5.08 2.52 10.57
C SER A 23 3.73 1.85 10.76
N VAL A 24 3.63 1.04 11.80
CA VAL A 24 2.38 0.34 12.15
C VAL A 24 1.26 1.34 12.43
N GLU A 25 1.57 2.42 13.13
CA GLU A 25 0.57 3.43 13.50
C GLU A 25 -0.05 4.10 12.27
N PHE A 26 0.78 4.43 11.26
CA PHE A 26 0.27 4.99 10.01
C PHE A 26 -0.76 4.05 9.37
N PHE A 27 -0.43 2.79 9.23
CA PHE A 27 -1.31 1.82 8.58
C PHE A 27 -2.52 1.45 9.42
N ARG A 28 -2.40 1.53 10.75
CA ARG A 28 -3.55 1.33 11.62
C ARG A 28 -4.64 2.35 11.30
N HIS A 29 -4.26 3.59 10.98
CA HIS A 29 -5.20 4.66 10.65
C HIS A 29 -5.65 4.66 9.19
N HIS A 30 -4.81 4.23 8.27
CA HIS A 30 -5.08 4.39 6.84
C HIS A 30 -5.55 3.13 6.13
N LEU A 31 -5.66 2.00 6.84
CA LEU A 31 -6.24 0.78 6.29
C LEU A 31 -7.64 0.59 6.86
N ALA A 32 -8.58 0.19 6.00
CA ALA A 32 -9.92 -0.16 6.44
C ALA A 32 -9.87 -1.43 7.30
N ASP A 33 -10.78 -1.56 8.26
CA ASP A 33 -10.83 -2.74 9.13
C ASP A 33 -11.05 -4.03 8.34
N GLY A 34 -11.79 -3.95 7.23
CA GLY A 34 -12.04 -5.10 6.35
C GLY A 34 -11.00 -5.27 5.23
N LEU A 35 -9.83 -4.68 5.37
CA LEU A 35 -8.79 -4.77 4.33
C LEU A 35 -8.57 -6.19 3.84
N ARG A 36 -8.42 -6.32 2.51
CA ARG A 36 -7.86 -7.51 1.87
C ARG A 36 -6.62 -7.10 1.11
N PHE A 37 -5.47 -7.64 1.53
CA PHE A 37 -4.19 -7.40 0.88
C PHE A 37 -3.74 -8.68 0.21
N ARG A 38 -3.62 -8.64 -1.12
CA ARG A 38 -3.10 -9.77 -1.88
C ARG A 38 -1.63 -9.54 -2.17
N ARG A 39 -0.79 -10.39 -1.64
CA ARG A 39 0.66 -10.34 -1.86
C ARG A 39 1.01 -10.80 -3.28
N ALA A 40 2.23 -10.48 -3.72
CA ALA A 40 2.74 -10.92 -5.01
C ALA A 40 2.71 -12.44 -5.15
N SER A 41 2.80 -13.18 -4.05
CA SER A 41 2.67 -14.66 -4.04
C SER A 41 1.25 -15.13 -4.31
N GLY A 42 0.26 -14.24 -4.26
CA GLY A 42 -1.16 -14.57 -4.38
C GLY A 42 -1.86 -14.79 -3.05
N LYS A 43 -1.11 -14.85 -1.95
CA LYS A 43 -1.72 -15.01 -0.62
C LYS A 43 -2.46 -13.74 -0.23
N VAL A 44 -3.68 -13.90 0.27
CA VAL A 44 -4.51 -12.79 0.76
C VAL A 44 -4.47 -12.75 2.27
N VAL A 45 -4.19 -11.59 2.84
CA VAL A 45 -4.13 -11.37 4.28
C VAL A 45 -5.05 -10.22 4.68
N ASP A 46 -5.43 -10.19 5.94
CA ASP A 46 -6.25 -9.13 6.51
C ASP A 46 -5.39 -8.03 7.15
N LYS A 47 -6.05 -7.01 7.70
CA LYS A 47 -5.36 -5.88 8.33
C LYS A 47 -4.48 -6.31 9.50
N ILE A 48 -4.98 -7.20 10.36
CA ILE A 48 -4.23 -7.66 11.53
C ILE A 48 -2.94 -8.34 11.10
N THR A 49 -3.02 -9.23 10.12
CA THR A 49 -1.86 -9.94 9.58
C THR A 49 -0.90 -8.97 8.90
N PHE A 50 -1.42 -8.02 8.12
CA PHE A 50 -0.59 -7.00 7.47
C PHE A 50 0.25 -6.23 8.50
N LEU A 51 -0.40 -5.74 9.55
CA LEU A 51 0.29 -4.96 10.60
C LEU A 51 1.34 -5.80 11.33
N LYS A 52 1.01 -7.07 11.59
CA LYS A 52 1.95 -7.99 12.23
C LYS A 52 3.18 -8.23 11.37
N ASP A 53 2.98 -8.47 10.07
CA ASP A 53 4.07 -8.72 9.13
C ASP A 53 4.95 -7.49 8.96
N LEU A 54 4.35 -6.31 8.95
CA LEU A 54 5.08 -5.05 8.83
C LEU A 54 6.10 -4.89 9.96
N ALA A 55 5.74 -5.32 11.16
CA ALA A 55 6.57 -5.21 12.36
C ALA A 55 7.48 -6.43 12.58
N THR A 56 7.43 -7.44 11.73
CA THR A 56 8.17 -8.69 11.92
C THR A 56 9.67 -8.48 11.71
N PRO A 57 10.54 -8.91 12.65
CA PRO A 57 11.98 -8.93 12.44
C PRO A 57 12.33 -9.79 11.22
N GLY A 58 13.32 -9.38 10.45
CA GLY A 58 13.69 -10.08 9.22
C GLY A 58 13.06 -9.46 7.97
N ASN A 59 12.09 -8.57 8.14
CA ASN A 59 11.54 -7.77 7.06
C ASN A 59 12.19 -6.38 7.16
N THR A 60 13.08 -6.07 6.23
CA THR A 60 13.79 -4.78 6.20
C THR A 60 13.70 -4.16 4.82
N ASN A 61 13.84 -2.84 4.76
CA ASN A 61 13.75 -2.10 3.51
C ASN A 61 15.02 -1.29 3.30
N GLU A 62 15.73 -1.52 2.19
CA GLU A 62 16.82 -0.65 1.74
C GLU A 62 16.25 0.43 0.82
N ARG A 63 15.27 0.05 0.00
CA ARG A 63 14.62 0.96 -0.95
C ARG A 63 13.16 0.56 -1.07
N LEU A 64 12.29 1.53 -1.03
CA LEU A 64 10.85 1.33 -1.26
C LEU A 64 10.28 2.66 -1.72
N GLU A 65 10.10 2.80 -3.03
CA GLU A 65 9.68 4.05 -3.65
C GLU A 65 8.51 3.80 -4.60
N ALA A 66 7.49 4.64 -4.52
CA ALA A 66 6.36 4.59 -5.43
C ALA A 66 6.56 5.59 -6.57
N ARG A 67 6.22 5.18 -7.79
CA ARG A 67 6.26 6.05 -8.97
C ARG A 67 5.11 5.71 -9.90
N GLN A 68 4.85 6.60 -10.87
CA GLN A 68 3.78 6.44 -11.84
C GLN A 68 2.43 6.25 -11.14
N ILE A 69 2.17 7.08 -10.14
CA ILE A 69 0.93 7.00 -9.37
C ILE A 69 -0.21 7.57 -10.21
N GLU A 70 -1.22 6.73 -10.45
CA GLU A 70 -2.43 7.12 -11.16
C GLU A 70 -3.61 6.99 -10.22
N VAL A 71 -4.47 7.99 -10.19
CA VAL A 71 -5.66 8.00 -9.35
C VAL A 71 -6.89 8.10 -10.26
N LEU A 72 -7.82 7.16 -10.10
CA LEU A 72 -9.06 7.12 -10.86
C LEU A 72 -10.24 7.27 -9.88
N PRO A 73 -10.74 8.50 -9.67
CA PRO A 73 -11.91 8.69 -8.82
C PRO A 73 -13.17 8.15 -9.52
N PHE A 74 -13.97 7.38 -8.80
CA PHE A 74 -15.26 6.90 -9.29
C PHE A 74 -16.41 7.66 -8.67
N SER A 75 -16.23 8.16 -7.47
CA SER A 75 -17.19 9.02 -6.78
C SER A 75 -16.44 9.83 -5.74
N VAL A 76 -17.16 10.64 -4.96
CA VAL A 76 -16.54 11.41 -3.89
C VAL A 76 -16.00 10.51 -2.77
N ASP A 77 -16.44 9.24 -2.72
CA ASP A 77 -16.10 8.30 -1.65
C ASP A 77 -15.36 7.06 -2.12
N LEU A 78 -15.05 6.94 -3.41
CA LEU A 78 -14.43 5.73 -3.97
C LEU A 78 -13.44 6.09 -5.07
N ALA A 79 -12.24 5.55 -4.97
CA ALA A 79 -11.21 5.73 -6.00
C ALA A 79 -10.32 4.49 -6.10
N VAL A 80 -9.80 4.26 -7.29
CA VAL A 80 -8.81 3.22 -7.55
C VAL A 80 -7.49 3.88 -7.90
N CYS A 81 -6.42 3.41 -7.28
CA CYS A 81 -5.07 3.92 -7.52
C CYS A 81 -4.17 2.80 -8.01
N SER A 82 -3.29 3.12 -8.94
CA SER A 82 -2.30 2.19 -9.47
C SER A 82 -0.93 2.87 -9.46
N MET A 83 0.11 2.10 -9.14
CA MET A 83 1.47 2.62 -9.10
C MET A 83 2.48 1.50 -9.24
N VAL A 84 3.72 1.86 -9.53
CA VAL A 84 4.84 0.92 -9.50
C VAL A 84 5.64 1.23 -8.24
N VAL A 85 5.96 0.18 -7.49
CA VAL A 85 6.81 0.29 -6.30
C VAL A 85 8.14 -0.42 -6.60
N ASP A 86 9.23 0.32 -6.48
CA ASP A 86 10.58 -0.23 -6.58
C ASP A 86 10.99 -0.65 -5.18
N PHE A 87 11.31 -1.93 -5.01
CA PHE A 87 11.63 -2.49 -3.71
C PHE A 87 12.97 -3.21 -3.72
N LYS A 88 13.73 -3.03 -2.65
CA LYS A 88 14.94 -3.78 -2.35
C LYS A 88 15.05 -3.93 -0.84
N GLY A 89 15.27 -5.13 -0.36
CA GLY A 89 15.38 -5.38 1.07
C GLY A 89 15.36 -6.85 1.40
N LEU A 90 14.93 -7.16 2.62
CA LEU A 90 14.79 -8.53 3.10
C LEU A 90 13.32 -8.82 3.41
N ARG A 91 12.88 -10.04 3.08
CA ARG A 91 11.59 -10.56 3.50
C ARG A 91 11.83 -11.93 4.10
N ALA A 92 11.43 -12.10 5.37
CA ALA A 92 11.71 -13.31 6.15
C ALA A 92 13.21 -13.64 6.16
N GLY A 93 14.06 -12.61 6.19
CA GLY A 93 15.52 -12.76 6.19
C GLY A 93 16.15 -13.05 4.83
N ALA A 94 15.37 -13.21 3.77
CA ALA A 94 15.89 -13.48 2.42
C ALA A 94 15.85 -12.23 1.55
N ARG A 95 16.87 -12.05 0.71
CA ARG A 95 16.92 -10.91 -0.19
C ARG A 95 15.76 -10.95 -1.18
N ALA A 96 15.13 -9.79 -1.36
CA ALA A 96 14.07 -9.60 -2.34
C ALA A 96 14.27 -8.25 -3.00
N GLU A 97 14.08 -8.19 -4.33
CA GLU A 97 14.17 -6.93 -5.04
C GLU A 97 13.40 -7.03 -6.34
N GLY A 98 12.90 -5.90 -6.81
CA GLY A 98 12.20 -5.83 -8.07
C GLY A 98 11.22 -4.66 -8.11
N GLN A 99 10.43 -4.67 -9.17
CA GLN A 99 9.36 -3.70 -9.38
C GLN A 99 8.03 -4.42 -9.20
N PHE A 100 7.14 -3.76 -8.48
CA PHE A 100 5.84 -4.34 -8.16
C PHE A 100 4.73 -3.39 -8.58
N ARG A 101 3.72 -3.90 -9.27
CA ARG A 101 2.51 -3.15 -9.56
C ARG A 101 1.61 -3.23 -8.33
N ASN A 102 1.26 -2.09 -7.78
CA ASN A 102 0.29 -2.01 -6.68
C ASN A 102 -0.99 -1.40 -7.19
N THR A 103 -2.12 -2.05 -6.92
CA THR A 103 -3.44 -1.51 -7.19
C THR A 103 -4.16 -1.43 -5.86
N ARG A 104 -4.67 -0.25 -5.52
CA ARG A 104 -5.34 -0.01 -4.24
C ARG A 104 -6.71 0.60 -4.49
N VAL A 105 -7.69 0.12 -3.75
CA VAL A 105 -9.03 0.71 -3.73
C VAL A 105 -9.17 1.46 -2.42
N PHE A 106 -9.43 2.76 -2.52
CA PHE A 106 -9.65 3.61 -1.37
C PHE A 106 -11.12 3.96 -1.23
N VAL A 107 -11.62 3.89 -0.02
CA VAL A 107 -12.97 4.33 0.34
C VAL A 107 -12.86 5.47 1.34
N ARG A 108 -13.73 6.48 1.19
CA ARG A 108 -13.79 7.56 2.15
C ARG A 108 -14.87 7.24 3.17
N SER A 109 -14.50 7.25 4.43
CA SER A 109 -15.40 7.01 5.55
C SER A 109 -15.12 8.05 6.62
N GLU A 110 -16.17 8.72 7.07
CA GLU A 110 -16.06 9.77 8.08
C GLU A 110 -15.01 10.83 7.74
N GLY A 111 -14.96 11.20 6.45
CA GLY A 111 -14.05 12.24 5.96
C GLY A 111 -12.62 11.78 5.71
N ALA A 112 -12.30 10.52 5.95
CA ALA A 112 -10.94 10.00 5.80
C ALA A 112 -10.88 8.88 4.76
N TRP A 113 -9.85 8.93 3.91
CA TRP A 113 -9.58 7.87 2.95
C TRP A 113 -8.92 6.69 3.64
N LYS A 114 -9.45 5.49 3.38
CA LYS A 114 -8.87 4.24 3.89
C LYS A 114 -8.73 3.24 2.76
N CYS A 115 -7.62 2.51 2.75
CA CYS A 115 -7.39 1.48 1.75
C CYS A 115 -8.16 0.22 2.15
N ALA A 116 -9.08 -0.22 1.28
CA ALA A 116 -9.92 -1.39 1.52
C ALA A 116 -9.45 -2.63 0.78
N LEU A 117 -8.86 -2.45 -0.40
CA LEU A 117 -8.27 -3.53 -1.19
C LEU A 117 -6.89 -3.09 -1.64
N TRP A 118 -5.93 -4.02 -1.62
CA TRP A 118 -4.56 -3.74 -2.03
C TRP A 118 -4.02 -4.99 -2.71
N PHE A 119 -3.75 -4.89 -3.99
CA PHE A 119 -3.19 -5.98 -4.78
C PHE A 119 -1.76 -5.67 -5.17
N ASN A 120 -0.87 -6.63 -4.98
CA ASN A 120 0.54 -6.52 -5.30
C ASN A 120 0.90 -7.61 -6.32
N SER A 121 1.51 -7.22 -7.43
CA SER A 121 1.97 -8.14 -8.47
C SER A 121 3.39 -7.77 -8.88
N LYS A 122 4.25 -8.76 -8.99
CA LYS A 122 5.61 -8.50 -9.44
C LYS A 122 5.60 -8.20 -10.95
N GLU A 123 6.23 -7.10 -11.34
CA GLU A 123 6.40 -6.76 -12.75
C GLU A 123 7.44 -7.68 -13.38
N PRO A 124 7.22 -8.10 -14.64
CA PRO A 124 8.17 -8.97 -15.33
C PRO A 124 9.54 -8.32 -15.57
#